data_048ee59b1851a83da1e085c8db991566
#
_entry.id   048ee59b1851a83da1e085c8db991566
#
_cell.length_a   1.000
_cell.length_b   1.000
_cell.length_c   1.000
_cell.angle_alpha   90.00
_cell.angle_beta   90.00
_cell.angle_gamma   90.00
#
_symmetry.space_group_name_H-M   'P 1'
#
loop_
_entity.id
_entity.type
_entity.pdbx_description
1 polymer ?
#
loop_
_entity_poly.entity_id
_entity_poly.type
_entity_poly.pdbx_seq_one_letter_code
_entity_poly.pdbx_strand_id
1 'polypeptide(L)'
;LKNQSLFHYEGSNLGVTDSFRADGKKQGIKLLDYQVVPANKDVQEELFLNDNDFVYQIKRLRLIDDQPFMIETGFIPIKITPTLSPEIVNGSIFNYLEDKMGKRVTKSFMTIGVSPSDKQDQKLLKLSSTEPVGIIDGIFFLDDGTPFEVSNMRIHYKYMKYSTFVSLDQEG
;
A
#
# COMPACT_ATOMS: atom_id res chain seq x y z
N LEU A 1 4.35 15.66 -24.66
CA LEU A 1 3.58 15.56 -23.42
C LEU A 1 4.52 15.08 -22.31
N LYS A 2 5.06 16.02 -21.51
CA LYS A 2 5.81 15.68 -20.29
C LYS A 2 4.78 15.26 -19.24
N ASN A 3 4.43 13.98 -19.23
CA ASN A 3 3.55 13.40 -18.22
C ASN A 3 4.38 13.01 -17.00
N GLN A 4 4.27 13.76 -15.93
CA GLN A 4 4.69 13.35 -14.60
C GLN A 4 3.68 12.30 -14.10
N SER A 5 3.86 11.06 -14.48
CA SER A 5 3.14 9.92 -13.94
C SER A 5 3.80 9.55 -12.62
N LEU A 6 3.12 9.78 -11.50
CA LEU A 6 3.63 9.48 -10.16
C LEU A 6 3.38 8.03 -9.74
N PHE A 7 2.49 7.33 -10.45
CA PHE A 7 2.22 5.90 -10.29
C PHE A 7 2.44 5.21 -11.62
N HIS A 8 3.66 4.72 -11.85
CA HIS A 8 3.94 3.80 -12.96
C HIS A 8 3.93 2.38 -12.37
N TYR A 9 2.89 1.64 -12.68
CA TYR A 9 2.83 0.23 -12.37
C TYR A 9 3.37 -0.55 -13.57
N GLU A 10 4.67 -0.68 -13.65
CA GLU A 10 5.28 -1.71 -14.49
C GLU A 10 5.30 -3.00 -13.66
N GLY A 11 4.78 -4.08 -14.21
CA GLY A 11 4.40 -5.34 -13.56
C GLY A 11 5.45 -6.09 -12.71
N SER A 12 6.53 -5.44 -12.30
CA SER A 12 7.56 -5.99 -11.41
C SER A 12 7.65 -5.29 -10.04
N ASN A 13 7.05 -4.11 -9.85
CA ASN A 13 7.21 -3.30 -8.63
C ASN A 13 5.88 -3.15 -7.90
N LEU A 14 5.62 -4.04 -6.93
CA LEU A 14 4.41 -4.04 -6.11
C LEU A 14 4.43 -3.02 -4.96
N GLY A 15 5.60 -2.45 -4.64
CA GLY A 15 5.78 -1.50 -3.53
C GLY A 15 5.75 -0.04 -3.96
N VAL A 16 5.10 0.82 -3.17
CA VAL A 16 5.08 2.28 -3.38
C VAL A 16 6.50 2.85 -3.45
N THR A 17 7.39 2.36 -2.59
CA THR A 17 8.80 2.81 -2.53
C THR A 17 9.53 2.60 -3.84
N ASP A 18 9.31 1.47 -4.50
CA ASP A 18 10.01 1.13 -5.74
C ASP A 18 9.44 1.90 -6.94
N SER A 19 8.13 2.17 -6.94
CA SER A 19 7.47 2.92 -8.01
C SER A 19 7.99 4.36 -8.18
N PHE A 20 8.54 4.96 -7.11
CA PHE A 20 9.03 6.36 -7.13
C PHE A 20 10.54 6.50 -7.23
N ARG A 21 11.32 5.44 -7.00
CA ARG A 21 12.80 5.48 -7.12
C ARG A 21 13.27 5.87 -8.52
N ALA A 22 12.53 5.47 -9.55
CA ALA A 22 12.86 5.76 -10.93
C ALA A 22 12.78 7.25 -11.30
N ASP A 23 12.03 8.05 -10.54
CA ASP A 23 11.77 9.47 -10.86
C ASP A 23 12.72 10.45 -10.11
N GLY A 24 13.68 9.96 -9.32
CA GLY A 24 14.64 10.77 -8.59
C GLY A 24 14.03 11.65 -7.47
N LYS A 25 12.79 11.37 -7.06
CA LYS A 25 12.08 12.11 -6.01
C LYS A 25 12.41 11.56 -4.63
N LYS A 26 12.52 12.48 -3.66
CA LYS A 26 12.72 12.11 -2.26
C LYS A 26 11.42 11.55 -1.68
N GLN A 27 11.47 10.32 -1.19
CA GLN A 27 10.35 9.71 -0.49
C GLN A 27 10.49 9.86 1.01
N GLY A 28 9.34 10.04 1.69
CA GLY A 28 9.26 10.08 3.13
C GLY A 28 8.10 9.21 3.63
N ILE A 29 8.26 8.71 4.86
CA ILE A 29 7.24 7.96 5.58
C ILE A 29 7.11 8.58 6.96
N LYS A 30 5.86 8.80 7.39
CA LYS A 30 5.54 9.15 8.76
C LYS A 30 4.57 8.10 9.31
N LEU A 31 5.00 7.35 10.32
CA LEU A 31 4.13 6.44 11.04
C LEU A 31 3.07 7.23 11.81
N LEU A 32 1.81 6.97 11.52
CA LEU A 32 0.66 7.61 12.17
C LEU A 32 0.09 6.75 13.29
N ASP A 33 0.05 5.42 13.07
CA ASP A 33 -0.47 4.45 14.01
C ASP A 33 0.19 3.08 13.80
N TYR A 34 0.38 2.37 14.91
CA TYR A 34 0.89 1.01 14.93
C TYR A 34 0.28 0.28 16.11
N GLN A 35 -0.51 -0.73 15.84
CA GLN A 35 -1.20 -1.51 16.85
C GLN A 35 -1.13 -3.00 16.52
N VAL A 36 -1.22 -3.83 17.57
CA VAL A 36 -1.47 -5.26 17.47
C VAL A 36 -2.93 -5.47 17.89
N VAL A 37 -3.75 -5.93 16.97
CA VAL A 37 -5.19 -6.08 17.19
C VAL A 37 -5.67 -7.47 16.74
N PRO A 38 -6.77 -8.00 17.31
CA PRO A 38 -7.45 -9.14 16.73
C PRO A 38 -7.90 -8.85 15.30
N ALA A 39 -7.74 -9.79 14.39
CA ALA A 39 -8.24 -9.65 13.03
C ALA A 39 -9.78 -9.53 13.06
N ASN A 40 -10.34 -8.48 12.45
CA ASN A 40 -11.77 -8.39 12.24
C ASN A 40 -12.23 -9.35 11.13
N LYS A 41 -13.54 -9.52 10.96
CA LYS A 41 -14.07 -10.52 10.03
C LYS A 41 -13.65 -10.29 8.59
N ASP A 42 -13.65 -9.05 8.10
CA ASP A 42 -13.26 -8.74 6.73
C ASP A 42 -11.78 -9.10 6.48
N VAL A 43 -10.90 -8.73 7.41
CA VAL A 43 -9.47 -9.08 7.35
C VAL A 43 -9.25 -10.58 7.48
N GLN A 44 -10.04 -11.28 8.32
CA GLN A 44 -9.99 -12.75 8.43
C GLN A 44 -10.32 -13.43 7.10
N GLU A 45 -11.38 -12.98 6.43
CA GLU A 45 -11.82 -13.53 5.15
C GLU A 45 -10.78 -13.30 4.05
N GLU A 46 -10.26 -12.08 3.95
CA GLU A 46 -9.31 -11.71 2.90
C GLU A 46 -7.91 -12.33 3.09
N LEU A 47 -7.48 -12.55 4.33
CA LEU A 47 -6.17 -13.14 4.66
C LEU A 47 -6.24 -14.61 5.08
N PHE A 48 -7.40 -15.27 5.01
CA PHE A 48 -7.64 -16.64 5.45
C PHE A 48 -7.17 -16.88 6.89
N LEU A 49 -7.57 -15.98 7.80
CA LEU A 49 -7.23 -16.04 9.22
C LEU A 49 -8.34 -16.69 10.04
N ASN A 50 -7.96 -17.19 11.23
CA ASN A 50 -8.90 -17.71 12.22
C ASN A 50 -9.38 -16.61 13.17
N ASP A 51 -10.46 -16.87 13.91
CA ASP A 51 -11.09 -15.91 14.86
C ASP A 51 -10.13 -15.37 15.94
N ASN A 52 -9.08 -16.12 16.26
CA ASN A 52 -8.10 -15.75 17.30
C ASN A 52 -6.77 -15.24 16.73
N ASP A 53 -6.67 -15.06 15.42
CA ASP A 53 -5.46 -14.54 14.81
C ASP A 53 -5.34 -13.02 15.03
N PHE A 54 -4.11 -12.58 15.31
CA PHE A 54 -3.78 -11.18 15.47
C PHE A 54 -3.05 -10.65 14.25
N VAL A 55 -3.26 -9.36 14.01
CA VAL A 55 -2.62 -8.61 12.92
C VAL A 55 -1.96 -7.35 13.47
N TYR A 56 -0.90 -6.91 12.79
CA TYR A 56 -0.47 -5.52 12.87
C TYR A 56 -1.44 -4.67 12.07
N GLN A 57 -1.99 -3.64 12.71
CA GLN A 57 -2.67 -2.53 12.04
C GLN A 57 -1.68 -1.37 11.95
N ILE A 58 -1.30 -1.00 10.74
CA ILE A 58 -0.27 0.00 10.49
C ILE A 58 -0.87 1.11 9.65
N LYS A 59 -0.74 2.35 10.10
CA LYS A 59 -1.18 3.52 9.35
C LYS A 59 -0.02 4.47 9.11
N ARG A 60 0.24 4.80 7.84
CA ARG A 60 1.37 5.63 7.43
C ARG A 60 0.94 6.76 6.52
N LEU A 61 1.58 7.91 6.69
CA LEU A 61 1.52 9.01 5.74
C LEU A 61 2.76 8.93 4.84
N ARG A 62 2.53 8.85 3.54
CA ARG A 62 3.58 8.85 2.54
C ARG A 62 3.79 10.25 2.00
N LEU A 63 5.05 10.65 1.83
CA LEU A 63 5.44 11.96 1.33
C LEU A 63 6.32 11.82 0.09
N ILE A 64 6.20 12.78 -0.82
CA ILE A 64 7.09 12.98 -1.96
C ILE A 64 7.60 14.42 -1.88
N ASP A 65 8.93 14.60 -1.85
CA ASP A 65 9.55 15.91 -1.70
C ASP A 65 8.94 16.71 -0.54
N ASP A 66 8.77 16.05 0.60
CA ASP A 66 8.14 16.53 1.84
C ASP A 66 6.64 16.93 1.72
N GLN A 67 5.99 16.63 0.59
CA GLN A 67 4.55 16.83 0.42
C GLN A 67 3.78 15.52 0.67
N PRO A 68 2.78 15.53 1.58
CA PRO A 68 1.94 14.37 1.80
C PRO A 68 1.09 14.06 0.57
N PHE A 69 1.09 12.80 0.15
CA PHE A 69 0.32 12.40 -1.03
C PHE A 69 -0.55 11.16 -0.82
N MET A 70 -0.27 10.35 0.20
CA MET A 70 -1.01 9.10 0.43
C MET A 70 -1.12 8.80 1.93
N ILE A 71 -2.32 8.37 2.34
CA ILE A 71 -2.56 7.71 3.62
C ILE A 71 -2.70 6.21 3.32
N GLU A 72 -1.84 5.40 3.89
CA GLU A 72 -1.81 3.96 3.72
C GLU A 72 -2.18 3.27 5.03
N THR A 73 -3.15 2.36 5.00
CA THR A 73 -3.51 1.51 6.13
C THR A 73 -3.35 0.07 5.72
N GLY A 74 -2.51 -0.67 6.43
CA GLY A 74 -2.23 -2.09 6.17
C GLY A 74 -2.57 -2.96 7.36
N PHE A 75 -3.03 -4.19 7.08
CA PHE A 75 -3.23 -5.25 8.06
C PHE A 75 -2.36 -6.45 7.67
N ILE A 76 -1.43 -6.81 8.56
CA ILE A 76 -0.42 -7.84 8.29
C ILE A 76 -0.48 -8.91 9.38
N PRO A 77 -0.66 -10.20 9.06
CA PRO A 77 -0.72 -11.27 10.06
C PRO A 77 0.59 -11.42 10.84
N ILE A 78 0.50 -11.41 12.17
CA ILE A 78 1.67 -11.58 13.04
C ILE A 78 2.37 -12.93 12.78
N LYS A 79 1.60 -13.99 12.51
CA LYS A 79 2.15 -15.31 12.22
C LYS A 79 3.07 -15.35 10.99
N ILE A 80 2.95 -14.41 10.08
CA ILE A 80 3.81 -14.30 8.89
C ILE A 80 5.07 -13.49 9.19
N THR A 81 4.94 -12.42 10.00
CA THR A 81 6.03 -11.49 10.33
C THR A 81 6.05 -11.19 11.83
N PRO A 82 6.47 -12.14 12.69
CA PRO A 82 6.36 -11.96 14.14
C PRO A 82 7.22 -10.84 14.72
N THR A 83 8.17 -10.31 13.96
CA THR A 83 9.15 -9.31 14.39
C THR A 83 9.00 -7.94 13.74
N LEU A 84 7.84 -7.65 13.18
CA LEU A 84 7.57 -6.36 12.55
C LEU A 84 7.42 -5.27 13.62
N SER A 85 8.41 -4.39 13.73
CA SER A 85 8.45 -3.31 14.74
C SER A 85 8.14 -1.94 14.14
N PRO A 86 7.84 -0.91 14.98
CA PRO A 86 7.66 0.47 14.51
C PRO A 86 8.83 1.01 13.69
N GLU A 87 10.07 0.63 14.04
CA GLU A 87 11.27 1.05 13.30
C GLU A 87 11.28 0.45 11.89
N ILE A 88 10.89 -0.84 11.76
CA ILE A 88 10.84 -1.52 10.47
C ILE A 88 9.76 -0.92 9.59
N VAL A 89 8.57 -0.62 10.14
CA VAL A 89 7.46 -0.08 9.36
C VAL A 89 7.64 1.39 8.95
N ASN A 90 8.61 2.09 9.51
CA ASN A 90 9.06 3.39 8.98
C ASN A 90 9.90 3.26 7.70
N GLY A 91 10.20 2.05 7.27
CA GLY A 91 10.88 1.73 6.02
C GLY A 91 10.00 0.94 5.06
N SER A 92 10.64 0.28 4.10
CA SER A 92 9.98 -0.63 3.17
C SER A 92 9.75 -1.99 3.82
N ILE A 93 8.48 -2.33 4.08
CA ILE A 93 8.09 -3.63 4.65
C ILE A 93 8.44 -4.76 3.65
N PHE A 94 8.22 -4.56 2.36
CA PHE A 94 8.52 -5.58 1.34
C PHE A 94 10.02 -5.86 1.24
N ASN A 95 10.88 -4.82 1.30
CA ASN A 95 12.33 -5.03 1.34
C ASN A 95 12.76 -5.75 2.61
N TYR A 96 12.15 -5.42 3.76
CA TYR A 96 12.42 -6.13 5.01
C TYR A 96 12.07 -7.63 4.90
N LEU A 97 10.92 -7.96 4.30
CA LEU A 97 10.54 -9.36 4.06
C LEU A 97 11.57 -10.10 3.23
N GLU A 98 12.00 -9.51 2.12
CA GLU A 98 12.96 -10.12 1.22
C GLU A 98 14.33 -10.25 1.86
N ASP A 99 14.86 -9.18 2.45
CA ASP A 99 16.23 -9.11 2.97
C ASP A 99 16.43 -9.89 4.27
N LYS A 100 15.40 -9.93 5.14
CA LYS A 100 15.52 -10.52 6.49
C LYS A 100 14.78 -11.83 6.66
N MET A 101 13.74 -12.07 5.87
CA MET A 101 12.89 -13.25 6.03
C MET A 101 12.91 -14.18 4.81
N GLY A 102 13.56 -13.77 3.72
CA GLY A 102 13.60 -14.55 2.47
C GLY A 102 12.21 -14.75 1.84
N LYS A 103 11.25 -13.87 2.16
CA LYS A 103 9.88 -13.91 1.63
C LYS A 103 9.69 -12.77 0.64
N ARG A 104 9.06 -13.05 -0.49
CA ARG A 104 8.82 -12.06 -1.54
C ARG A 104 7.33 -11.88 -1.78
N VAL A 105 6.90 -10.62 -1.88
CA VAL A 105 5.57 -10.29 -2.38
C VAL A 105 5.65 -10.27 -3.92
N THR A 106 4.88 -11.14 -4.57
CA THR A 106 4.97 -11.33 -6.03
C THR A 106 3.66 -11.15 -6.77
N LYS A 107 2.55 -11.07 -6.07
CA LYS A 107 1.21 -10.91 -6.65
C LYS A 107 0.38 -9.93 -5.84
N SER A 108 -0.52 -9.25 -6.50
CA SER A 108 -1.53 -8.42 -5.86
C SER A 108 -2.86 -8.50 -6.58
N PHE A 109 -3.93 -8.42 -5.81
CA PHE A 109 -5.26 -8.11 -6.31
C PHE A 109 -5.61 -6.69 -5.89
N MET A 110 -5.99 -5.82 -6.81
CA MET A 110 -6.26 -4.42 -6.51
C MET A 110 -7.57 -3.95 -7.11
N THR A 111 -8.29 -3.15 -6.32
CA THR A 111 -9.45 -2.39 -6.78
C THR A 111 -9.10 -0.91 -6.73
N ILE A 112 -9.30 -0.21 -7.83
CA ILE A 112 -8.97 1.21 -7.97
C ILE A 112 -10.28 2.00 -8.13
N GLY A 113 -10.44 3.02 -7.32
CA GLY A 113 -11.65 3.83 -7.30
C GLY A 113 -11.38 5.29 -6.89
N VAL A 114 -12.45 6.02 -6.67
CA VAL A 114 -12.45 7.39 -6.17
C VAL A 114 -13.51 7.57 -5.09
N SER A 115 -13.28 8.50 -4.19
CA SER A 115 -14.22 8.84 -3.12
C SER A 115 -14.15 10.33 -2.81
N PRO A 116 -15.23 10.93 -2.30
CA PRO A 116 -15.11 12.21 -1.62
C PRO A 116 -14.07 12.14 -0.51
N SER A 117 -13.33 13.23 -0.28
CA SER A 117 -12.39 13.29 0.84
C SER A 117 -13.13 13.40 2.17
N ASP A 118 -12.71 12.65 3.16
CA ASP A 118 -13.15 12.80 4.54
C ASP A 118 -12.31 13.85 5.31
N LYS A 119 -12.67 14.12 6.55
CA LYS A 119 -11.95 15.09 7.40
C LYS A 119 -10.49 14.71 7.65
N GLN A 120 -10.18 13.41 7.70
CA GLN A 120 -8.81 12.93 7.89
C GLN A 120 -7.99 13.14 6.62
N ASP A 121 -8.56 12.83 5.46
CA ASP A 121 -7.94 13.11 4.15
C ASP A 121 -7.62 14.58 4.00
N GLN A 122 -8.61 15.45 4.27
CA GLN A 122 -8.47 16.90 4.16
C GLN A 122 -7.35 17.42 5.05
N LYS A 123 -7.29 16.94 6.29
CA LYS A 123 -6.25 17.33 7.25
C LYS A 123 -4.86 16.84 6.85
N LEU A 124 -4.72 15.55 6.53
CA LEU A 124 -3.43 14.91 6.33
C LEU A 124 -2.88 15.13 4.91
N LEU A 125 -3.73 15.17 3.90
CA LEU A 125 -3.35 15.39 2.50
C LEU A 125 -3.48 16.84 2.06
N LYS A 126 -3.87 17.76 2.96
CA LYS A 126 -4.08 19.18 2.67
C LYS A 126 -5.09 19.44 1.56
N LEU A 127 -6.21 18.71 1.60
CA LEU A 127 -7.31 18.83 0.65
C LEU A 127 -8.38 19.81 1.16
N SER A 128 -9.09 20.45 0.25
CA SER A 128 -10.36 21.13 0.55
C SER A 128 -11.51 20.11 0.66
N SER A 129 -12.63 20.53 1.23
CA SER A 129 -13.80 19.64 1.42
C SER A 129 -14.48 19.21 0.11
N THR A 130 -14.16 19.85 -1.00
CA THR A 130 -14.69 19.53 -2.33
C THR A 130 -13.73 18.70 -3.18
N GLU A 131 -12.49 18.49 -2.73
CA GLU A 131 -11.50 17.71 -3.45
C GLU A 131 -11.60 16.22 -3.10
N PRO A 132 -11.57 15.33 -4.11
CA PRO A 132 -11.67 13.89 -3.91
C PRO A 132 -10.31 13.26 -3.57
N VAL A 133 -10.36 11.99 -3.21
CA VAL A 133 -9.20 11.09 -3.13
C VAL A 133 -9.34 9.93 -4.10
N GLY A 134 -8.23 9.48 -4.67
CA GLY A 134 -8.13 8.16 -5.27
C GLY A 134 -8.06 7.10 -4.17
N ILE A 135 -8.62 5.94 -4.44
CA ILE A 135 -8.58 4.79 -3.52
C ILE A 135 -7.97 3.61 -4.25
N ILE A 136 -7.05 2.93 -3.58
CA ILE A 136 -6.58 1.61 -4.00
C ILE A 136 -6.75 0.67 -2.81
N ASP A 137 -7.66 -0.28 -2.95
CA ASP A 137 -7.78 -1.41 -2.04
C ASP A 137 -7.00 -2.58 -2.61
N GLY A 138 -6.17 -3.23 -1.81
CA GLY A 138 -5.30 -4.28 -2.29
C GLY A 138 -5.14 -5.44 -1.32
N ILE A 139 -4.97 -6.63 -1.89
CA ILE A 139 -4.48 -7.81 -1.17
C ILE A 139 -3.17 -8.21 -1.83
N PHE A 140 -2.11 -8.30 -1.03
CA PHE A 140 -0.79 -8.70 -1.49
C PHE A 140 -0.50 -10.14 -1.08
N PHE A 141 0.18 -10.87 -1.96
CA PHE A 141 0.46 -12.29 -1.78
C PHE A 141 1.96 -12.55 -1.89
N LEU A 142 2.43 -13.46 -1.07
CA LEU A 142 3.78 -14.01 -1.16
C LEU A 142 3.95 -14.89 -2.41
N ASP A 143 5.17 -15.24 -2.72
CA ASP A 143 5.54 -16.10 -3.87
C ASP A 143 4.91 -17.50 -3.79
N ASP A 144 4.67 -18.02 -2.59
CA ASP A 144 3.96 -19.29 -2.35
C ASP A 144 2.42 -19.18 -2.44
N GLY A 145 1.89 -17.97 -2.69
CA GLY A 145 0.47 -17.69 -2.76
C GLY A 145 -0.19 -17.36 -1.41
N THR A 146 0.56 -17.30 -0.32
CA THR A 146 0.03 -16.90 1.01
C THR A 146 -0.41 -15.44 0.99
N PRO A 147 -1.65 -15.09 1.38
CA PRO A 147 -2.05 -13.70 1.56
C PRO A 147 -1.23 -13.07 2.70
N PHE A 148 -0.62 -11.92 2.40
CA PHE A 148 0.33 -11.27 3.30
C PHE A 148 -0.21 -10.00 3.92
N GLU A 149 -0.90 -9.18 3.15
CA GLU A 149 -1.38 -7.86 3.58
C GLU A 149 -2.69 -7.50 2.90
N VAL A 150 -3.63 -6.99 3.68
CA VAL A 150 -4.75 -6.18 3.18
C VAL A 150 -4.38 -4.73 3.34
N SER A 151 -4.47 -3.96 2.27
CA SER A 151 -4.06 -2.56 2.23
C SER A 151 -5.17 -1.68 1.67
N ASN A 152 -5.37 -0.53 2.28
CA ASN A 152 -6.17 0.57 1.76
C ASN A 152 -5.28 1.80 1.62
N MET A 153 -5.27 2.39 0.44
CA MET A 153 -4.51 3.60 0.12
C MET A 153 -5.47 4.70 -0.29
N ARG A 154 -5.41 5.83 0.40
CA ARG A 154 -6.16 7.04 0.08
C ARG A 154 -5.20 8.09 -0.43
N ILE A 155 -5.34 8.45 -1.70
CA ILE A 155 -4.32 9.17 -2.46
C ILE A 155 -4.86 10.53 -2.86
N HIS A 156 -4.09 11.58 -2.61
CA HIS A 156 -4.38 12.94 -3.08
C HIS A 156 -4.58 12.92 -4.61
N TYR A 157 -5.69 13.44 -5.11
CA TYR A 157 -6.13 13.29 -6.51
C TYR A 157 -5.09 13.74 -7.55
N LYS A 158 -4.27 14.74 -7.25
CA LYS A 158 -3.21 15.21 -8.15
C LYS A 158 -2.09 14.19 -8.37
N TYR A 159 -1.95 13.22 -7.46
CA TYR A 159 -0.96 12.16 -7.52
C TYR A 159 -1.54 10.83 -8.02
N MET A 160 -2.88 10.75 -8.12
CA MET A 160 -3.54 9.52 -8.58
C MET A 160 -3.52 9.44 -10.10
N LYS A 161 -2.61 8.61 -10.61
CA LYS A 161 -2.54 8.26 -12.03
C LYS A 161 -2.12 6.82 -12.17
N TYR A 162 -2.96 6.03 -12.80
CA TYR A 162 -2.69 4.63 -13.09
C TYR A 162 -2.55 4.44 -14.61
N SER A 163 -1.49 3.76 -15.02
CA SER A 163 -1.26 3.39 -16.41
C SER A 163 -0.91 1.91 -16.47
N THR A 164 -1.49 1.17 -17.39
CA THR A 164 -1.17 -0.23 -17.62
C THR A 164 -0.99 -0.50 -19.11
N PHE A 165 -0.15 -1.46 -19.42
CA PHE A 165 0.04 -1.99 -20.76
C PHE A 165 -0.43 -3.44 -20.78
N VAL A 166 -1.29 -3.78 -21.74
CA VAL A 166 -1.81 -5.13 -21.92
C VAL A 166 -1.50 -5.56 -23.35
N SER A 167 -0.84 -6.71 -23.51
CA SER A 167 -0.71 -7.36 -24.81
C SER A 167 -1.99 -8.16 -25.08
N LEU A 168 -2.56 -7.97 -26.24
CA LEU A 168 -3.74 -8.69 -26.73
C LEU A 168 -3.36 -9.78 -27.75
N ASP A 169 -2.13 -10.28 -27.71
CA ASP A 169 -1.70 -11.37 -28.57
C ASP A 169 -2.62 -12.59 -28.30
N GLN A 170 -3.48 -12.85 -29.26
CA GLN A 170 -4.24 -14.09 -29.29
C GLN A 170 -3.25 -15.19 -29.63
N GLU A 171 -3.00 -16.10 -28.70
CA GLU A 171 -2.46 -17.40 -29.08
C GLU A 171 -3.47 -18.05 -30.03
N GLY A 172 -3.05 -18.17 -31.29
CA GLY A 172 -3.79 -18.85 -32.32
C GLY A 172 -3.81 -20.38 -32.13
#